data_2c03f491d75715510b5aad0072115ec3
#
_entry.id   2c03f491d75715510b5aad0072115ec3
#
_cell.length_a   1.000
_cell.length_b   1.000
_cell.length_c   1.000
_cell.angle_alpha   90.00
_cell.angle_beta   90.00
_cell.angle_gamma   90.00
#
_symmetry.space_group_name_H-M   'P 1'
#
loop_
_entity.id
_entity.type
_entity.pdbx_description
1 polymer ?
#
loop_
_entity_poly.entity_id
_entity_poly.type
_entity_poly.pdbx_seq_one_letter_code
_entity_poly.pdbx_strand_id
1 'polypeptide(L)'
;TPCGFDMFSCGPLSRKDTDDPLWTKRRLAERKIFVPDEFRVQVRTSADELKDIAAAVAAKLNKSEGPVKFVIPVKGWSSISVKGAGLYEPETDAVFAPALRSHLKADMEVVEMETDFSSSEFANELVKALDEMMER
;
A
#
# COMPACT_ATOMS: atom_id res chain seq x y z
N THR A 1 0.58 -8.02 3.46
CA THR A 1 1.37 -6.78 3.39
C THR A 1 0.76 -5.76 2.41
N PRO A 2 0.89 -4.44 2.67
CA PRO A 2 0.37 -3.38 1.80
C PRO A 2 1.37 -2.96 0.71
N CYS A 3 2.46 -3.68 0.51
CA CYS A 3 3.48 -3.30 -0.47
C CYS A 3 2.89 -3.10 -1.86
N GLY A 4 3.10 -1.92 -2.45
CA GLY A 4 2.54 -1.49 -3.72
C GLY A 4 1.16 -0.84 -3.67
N PHE A 5 0.52 -0.69 -2.49
CA PHE A 5 -0.74 0.04 -2.37
C PHE A 5 -0.56 1.57 -2.31
N ASP A 6 0.66 2.02 -2.10
CA ASP A 6 1.08 3.42 -2.03
C ASP A 6 0.97 4.17 -3.35
N MET A 7 0.84 3.47 -4.47
CA MET A 7 0.81 4.08 -5.80
C MET A 7 -0.03 3.28 -6.79
N PHE A 8 -0.36 3.92 -7.91
CA PHE A 8 -0.93 3.26 -9.09
C PHE A 8 -0.43 3.92 -10.38
N SER A 9 -0.48 3.18 -11.48
CA SER A 9 0.01 3.63 -12.79
C SER A 9 -1.04 4.41 -13.55
N CYS A 10 -0.66 5.53 -14.17
CA CYS A 10 -1.54 6.49 -14.83
C CYS A 10 -0.94 7.06 -16.13
N GLY A 11 -0.01 6.31 -16.74
CA GLY A 11 0.62 6.74 -17.99
C GLY A 11 -0.28 6.63 -19.22
N PRO A 12 0.16 7.10 -20.36
CA PRO A 12 1.42 7.84 -20.57
C PRO A 12 1.38 9.27 -20.01
N LEU A 13 2.56 9.90 -19.91
CA LEU A 13 2.71 11.27 -19.38
C LEU A 13 1.94 12.31 -20.21
N SER A 14 1.78 12.06 -21.51
CA SER A 14 1.01 12.92 -22.40
C SER A 14 -0.48 13.08 -22.03
N ARG A 15 -1.02 12.22 -21.15
CA ARG A 15 -2.40 12.35 -20.63
C ARG A 15 -2.52 13.35 -19.47
N LYS A 16 -1.39 13.68 -18.82
CA LYS A 16 -1.34 14.72 -17.80
C LYS A 16 -1.64 16.09 -18.42
N ASP A 17 -2.34 16.93 -17.68
CA ASP A 17 -2.73 18.28 -18.14
C ASP A 17 -3.70 18.29 -19.35
N THR A 18 -4.40 17.20 -19.58
CA THR A 18 -5.50 17.08 -20.55
C THR A 18 -6.85 16.97 -19.84
N ASP A 19 -7.95 17.00 -20.61
CA ASP A 19 -9.30 16.75 -20.11
C ASP A 19 -9.60 15.26 -19.85
N ASP A 20 -8.57 14.42 -19.80
CA ASP A 20 -8.72 12.98 -19.52
C ASP A 20 -9.47 12.75 -18.20
N PRO A 21 -10.62 12.04 -18.22
CA PRO A 21 -11.43 11.83 -17.02
C PRO A 21 -10.67 11.11 -15.89
N LEU A 22 -9.68 10.29 -16.20
CA LEU A 22 -8.84 9.63 -15.20
C LEU A 22 -8.04 10.65 -14.39
N TRP A 23 -7.50 11.68 -15.06
CA TRP A 23 -6.71 12.73 -14.42
C TRP A 23 -7.58 13.77 -13.72
N THR A 24 -8.68 14.21 -14.35
CA THR A 24 -9.52 15.29 -13.84
C THR A 24 -10.39 14.87 -12.66
N LYS A 25 -11.13 13.76 -12.79
CA LYS A 25 -12.08 13.29 -11.73
C LYS A 25 -11.39 12.91 -10.43
N ARG A 26 -10.18 12.37 -10.49
CA ARG A 26 -9.40 11.96 -9.30
C ARG A 26 -8.38 13.01 -8.86
N ARG A 27 -8.34 14.18 -9.52
CA ARG A 27 -7.41 15.28 -9.23
C ARG A 27 -5.95 14.81 -9.18
N LEU A 28 -5.54 13.99 -10.13
CA LEU A 28 -4.24 13.33 -10.11
C LEU A 28 -3.07 14.32 -10.25
N ALA A 29 -3.29 15.44 -10.97
CA ALA A 29 -2.27 16.47 -11.14
C ALA A 29 -1.89 17.21 -9.83
N GLU A 30 -2.75 17.12 -8.80
CA GLU A 30 -2.51 17.74 -7.49
C GLU A 30 -1.77 16.81 -6.51
N ARG A 31 -1.56 15.54 -6.89
CA ARG A 31 -0.89 14.53 -6.08
C ARG A 31 0.60 14.44 -6.38
N LYS A 32 1.34 13.81 -5.49
CA LYS A 32 2.72 13.42 -5.82
C LYS A 32 2.71 12.42 -6.97
N ILE A 33 3.59 12.67 -7.93
CA ILE A 33 3.80 11.78 -9.07
C ILE A 33 5.29 11.42 -9.18
N PHE A 34 5.56 10.23 -9.67
CA PHE A 34 6.88 9.77 -10.06
C PHE A 34 6.84 9.34 -11.52
N VAL A 35 7.74 9.89 -12.33
CA VAL A 35 7.77 9.70 -13.79
C VAL A 35 9.09 9.03 -14.16
N PRO A 36 9.14 7.68 -14.22
CA PRO A 36 10.35 6.98 -14.66
C PRO A 36 10.63 7.19 -16.15
N ASP A 37 9.61 7.35 -16.97
CA ASP A 37 9.70 7.62 -18.41
C ASP A 37 8.38 8.20 -18.95
N GLU A 38 8.33 8.50 -20.26
CA GLU A 38 7.15 9.10 -20.90
C GLU A 38 5.90 8.21 -20.92
N PHE A 39 6.06 6.89 -20.77
CA PHE A 39 4.96 5.92 -20.80
C PHE A 39 4.42 5.58 -19.42
N ARG A 40 5.25 5.74 -18.38
CA ARG A 40 4.92 5.35 -17.01
C ARG A 40 4.85 6.56 -16.09
N VAL A 41 3.69 6.79 -15.54
CA VAL A 41 3.49 7.75 -14.46
C VAL A 41 2.91 7.01 -13.27
N GLN A 42 3.61 7.05 -12.15
CA GLN A 42 3.14 6.54 -10.88
C GLN A 42 2.55 7.69 -10.08
N VAL A 43 1.34 7.52 -9.61
CA VAL A 43 0.61 8.52 -8.83
C VAL A 43 0.39 8.01 -7.42
N ARG A 44 0.58 8.88 -6.44
CA ARG A 44 0.35 8.56 -5.04
C ARG A 44 -1.12 8.20 -4.78
N THR A 45 -1.36 7.09 -4.10
CA THR A 45 -2.67 6.70 -3.59
C THR A 45 -3.09 7.68 -2.48
N SER A 46 -4.32 8.18 -2.52
CA SER A 46 -4.81 9.10 -1.49
C SER A 46 -5.20 8.37 -0.20
N ALA A 47 -5.33 9.13 0.90
CA ALA A 47 -5.76 8.58 2.18
C ALA A 47 -7.14 7.90 2.11
N ASP A 48 -8.10 8.48 1.37
CA ASP A 48 -9.43 7.89 1.23
C ASP A 48 -9.38 6.61 0.37
N GLU A 49 -8.60 6.60 -0.71
CA GLU A 49 -8.37 5.38 -1.49
C GLU A 49 -7.69 4.28 -0.67
N LEU A 50 -6.76 4.63 0.23
CA LEU A 50 -6.15 3.64 1.13
C LEU A 50 -7.14 3.05 2.13
N LYS A 51 -8.10 3.83 2.62
CA LYS A 51 -9.20 3.32 3.45
C LYS A 51 -10.09 2.35 2.68
N ASP A 52 -10.44 2.69 1.43
CA ASP A 52 -11.23 1.82 0.56
C ASP A 52 -10.49 0.52 0.23
N ILE A 53 -9.19 0.61 -0.04
CA ILE A 53 -8.32 -0.56 -0.24
C ILE A 53 -8.28 -1.42 1.03
N ALA A 54 -8.13 -0.81 2.21
CA ALA A 54 -8.12 -1.53 3.47
C ALA A 54 -9.43 -2.30 3.70
N ALA A 55 -10.58 -1.67 3.44
CA ALA A 55 -11.88 -2.32 3.53
C ALA A 55 -12.02 -3.48 2.53
N ALA A 56 -11.58 -3.30 1.28
CA ALA A 56 -11.61 -4.34 0.26
C ALA A 56 -10.68 -5.52 0.59
N VAL A 57 -9.50 -5.24 1.13
CA VAL A 57 -8.55 -6.26 1.61
C VAL A 57 -9.15 -7.03 2.77
N ALA A 58 -9.68 -6.35 3.79
CA ALA A 58 -10.31 -7.00 4.93
C ALA A 58 -11.49 -7.88 4.51
N ALA A 59 -12.33 -7.42 3.58
CA ALA A 59 -13.44 -8.22 3.06
C ALA A 59 -13.01 -9.53 2.38
N LYS A 60 -11.82 -9.54 1.76
CA LYS A 60 -11.22 -10.76 1.18
C LYS A 60 -10.60 -11.64 2.26
N LEU A 61 -9.82 -11.07 3.15
CA LEU A 61 -9.16 -11.81 4.23
C LEU A 61 -10.17 -12.45 5.18
N ASN A 62 -11.27 -11.78 5.49
CA ASN A 62 -12.35 -12.31 6.33
C ASN A 62 -13.03 -13.57 5.77
N LYS A 63 -12.80 -13.90 4.49
CA LYS A 63 -13.27 -15.15 3.88
C LYS A 63 -12.27 -16.30 4.02
N SER A 64 -11.08 -16.03 4.53
CA SER A 64 -10.08 -17.09 4.74
C SER A 64 -10.56 -18.07 5.81
N GLU A 65 -10.36 -19.36 5.54
CA GLU A 65 -10.61 -20.46 6.49
C GLU A 65 -9.32 -20.87 7.20
N GLY A 66 -8.16 -20.46 6.69
CA GLY A 66 -6.85 -20.69 7.30
C GLY A 66 -6.34 -19.49 8.09
N PRO A 67 -5.19 -19.65 8.78
CA PRO A 67 -4.58 -18.57 9.55
C PRO A 67 -4.15 -17.41 8.62
N VAL A 68 -4.32 -16.19 9.11
CA VAL A 68 -3.93 -14.96 8.40
C VAL A 68 -3.13 -14.06 9.32
N LYS A 69 -1.99 -13.57 8.83
CA LYS A 69 -1.21 -12.51 9.46
C LYS A 69 -0.91 -11.42 8.43
N PHE A 70 -1.21 -10.18 8.76
CA PHE A 70 -0.95 -9.04 7.89
C PHE A 70 0.20 -8.21 8.46
N VAL A 71 1.31 -8.10 7.72
CA VAL A 71 2.53 -7.41 8.16
C VAL A 71 2.71 -6.12 7.37
N ILE A 72 2.91 -5.00 8.07
CA ILE A 72 2.99 -3.65 7.52
C ILE A 72 4.36 -3.05 7.83
N PRO A 73 5.23 -2.79 6.83
CA PRO A 73 6.46 -2.04 7.03
C PRO A 73 6.12 -0.55 7.02
N VAL A 74 6.17 0.12 8.18
CA VAL A 74 5.64 1.50 8.31
C VAL A 74 6.54 2.58 7.72
N LYS A 75 7.78 2.26 7.31
CA LYS A 75 8.73 3.24 6.74
C LYS A 75 8.75 3.30 5.22
N GLY A 76 7.86 2.58 4.56
CA GLY A 76 7.68 2.62 3.10
C GLY A 76 7.32 1.27 2.49
N TRP A 77 6.42 1.30 1.51
CA TRP A 77 5.82 0.12 0.90
C TRP A 77 6.37 -0.19 -0.50
N SER A 78 7.16 0.74 -1.04
CA SER A 78 7.88 0.58 -2.33
C SER A 78 9.17 1.38 -2.35
N SER A 79 10.04 1.14 -3.32
CA SER A 79 11.31 1.87 -3.49
C SER A 79 11.12 3.37 -3.74
N ILE A 80 9.96 3.78 -4.20
CA ILE A 80 9.64 5.18 -4.49
C ILE A 80 8.82 5.86 -3.39
N SER A 81 8.46 5.14 -2.32
CA SER A 81 7.72 5.68 -1.16
C SER A 81 8.50 5.62 0.17
N VAL A 82 9.76 5.25 0.15
CA VAL A 82 10.66 5.34 1.32
C VAL A 82 11.14 6.77 1.54
N LYS A 83 11.67 7.07 2.74
CA LYS A 83 12.20 8.40 3.09
C LYS A 83 13.20 8.91 2.05
N GLY A 84 12.94 10.09 1.52
CA GLY A 84 13.76 10.73 0.47
C GLY A 84 13.34 10.38 -0.96
N ALA A 85 12.44 9.46 -1.18
CA ALA A 85 11.91 9.11 -2.50
C ALA A 85 10.69 9.99 -2.89
N GLY A 86 10.38 10.00 -4.19
CA GLY A 86 9.42 10.95 -4.77
C GLY A 86 7.98 10.82 -4.29
N LEU A 87 7.56 9.62 -3.89
CA LEU A 87 6.21 9.35 -3.38
C LEU A 87 6.15 9.16 -1.86
N TYR A 88 7.21 9.52 -1.13
CA TYR A 88 7.22 9.41 0.33
C TYR A 88 6.14 10.29 0.98
N GLU A 89 5.21 9.66 1.69
CA GLU A 89 4.06 10.31 2.32
C GLU A 89 3.52 9.48 3.50
N PRO A 90 4.30 9.39 4.61
CA PRO A 90 4.03 8.49 5.71
C PRO A 90 2.71 8.78 6.44
N GLU A 91 2.26 10.05 6.45
CA GLU A 91 0.97 10.42 7.05
C GLU A 91 -0.21 9.82 6.28
N THR A 92 -0.10 9.74 4.95
CA THR A 92 -1.08 9.06 4.10
C THR A 92 -1.05 7.55 4.33
N ASP A 93 0.14 6.94 4.44
CA ASP A 93 0.26 5.51 4.71
C ASP A 93 -0.32 5.13 6.09
N ALA A 94 -0.17 6.00 7.07
CA ALA A 94 -0.61 5.76 8.45
C ALA A 94 -2.13 5.54 8.60
N VAL A 95 -2.95 5.94 7.63
CA VAL A 95 -4.41 5.70 7.70
C VAL A 95 -4.78 4.24 7.42
N PHE A 96 -3.90 3.47 6.76
CA PHE A 96 -4.22 2.12 6.31
C PHE A 96 -4.38 1.13 7.46
N ALA A 97 -3.45 1.08 8.41
CA ALA A 97 -3.49 0.08 9.49
C ALA A 97 -4.74 0.20 10.38
N PRO A 98 -5.13 1.40 10.87
CA PRO A 98 -6.39 1.55 11.62
C PRO A 98 -7.62 1.17 10.79
N ALA A 99 -7.66 1.58 9.51
CA ALA A 99 -8.76 1.24 8.62
C ALA A 99 -8.86 -0.27 8.39
N LEU A 100 -7.72 -0.96 8.17
CA LEU A 100 -7.69 -2.40 8.02
C LEU A 100 -8.23 -3.11 9.27
N ARG A 101 -7.71 -2.74 10.45
CA ARG A 101 -8.13 -3.33 11.73
C ARG A 101 -9.63 -3.15 12.01
N SER A 102 -10.20 -2.01 11.62
CA SER A 102 -11.64 -1.75 11.86
C SER A 102 -12.58 -2.67 11.05
N HIS A 103 -12.07 -3.30 10.00
CA HIS A 103 -12.85 -4.18 9.11
C HIS A 103 -12.46 -5.66 9.22
N LEU A 104 -11.35 -6.00 9.87
CA LEU A 104 -10.91 -7.38 10.05
C LEU A 104 -11.66 -8.09 11.18
N LYS A 105 -11.78 -9.41 11.09
CA LYS A 105 -12.17 -10.27 12.22
C LYS A 105 -11.15 -10.12 13.35
N ALA A 106 -11.63 -10.24 14.59
CA ALA A 106 -10.83 -10.00 15.80
C ALA A 106 -9.65 -10.98 16.00
N ASP A 107 -9.69 -12.13 15.37
CA ASP A 107 -8.67 -13.18 15.45
C ASP A 107 -7.56 -13.03 14.41
N MET A 108 -7.66 -12.04 13.51
CA MET A 108 -6.63 -11.77 12.51
C MET A 108 -5.54 -10.83 13.04
N GLU A 109 -4.31 -11.29 12.97
CA GLU A 109 -3.15 -10.54 13.45
C GLU A 109 -2.69 -9.49 12.43
N VAL A 110 -2.53 -8.25 12.89
CA VAL A 110 -1.90 -7.16 12.12
C VAL A 110 -0.69 -6.65 12.86
N VAL A 111 0.49 -6.82 12.26
CA VAL A 111 1.79 -6.41 12.81
C VAL A 111 2.32 -5.22 12.05
N GLU A 112 2.70 -4.16 12.77
CA GLU A 112 3.42 -3.02 12.21
C GLU A 112 4.91 -3.12 12.58
N MET A 113 5.80 -2.96 11.59
CA MET A 113 7.25 -3.04 11.77
C MET A 113 7.91 -1.72 11.41
N GLU A 114 8.81 -1.24 12.26
CA GLU A 114 9.59 -0.01 12.08
C GLU A 114 10.69 -0.15 11.00
N THR A 115 10.32 -0.74 9.86
CA THR A 115 11.19 -1.01 8.71
C THR A 115 10.52 -0.56 7.42
N ASP A 116 11.25 -0.57 6.31
CA ASP A 116 10.69 -0.47 4.96
C ASP A 116 10.58 -1.86 4.29
N PHE A 117 9.91 -1.89 3.14
CA PHE A 117 9.61 -3.12 2.41
C PHE A 117 10.85 -3.91 1.96
N SER A 118 12.01 -3.26 1.83
CA SER A 118 13.26 -3.87 1.32
C SER A 118 14.17 -4.38 2.44
N SER A 119 13.81 -4.17 3.70
CA SER A 119 14.63 -4.60 4.82
C SER A 119 14.65 -6.12 5.00
N SER A 120 15.80 -6.64 5.43
CA SER A 120 15.93 -8.06 5.76
C SER A 120 15.05 -8.47 6.94
N GLU A 121 14.85 -7.57 7.90
CA GLU A 121 13.97 -7.81 9.04
C GLU A 121 12.53 -8.04 8.58
N PHE A 122 12.04 -7.22 7.64
CA PHE A 122 10.69 -7.40 7.08
C PHE A 122 10.55 -8.72 6.33
N ALA A 123 11.53 -9.05 5.47
CA ALA A 123 11.52 -10.31 4.74
C ALA A 123 11.56 -11.53 5.68
N ASN A 124 12.39 -11.50 6.71
CA ASN A 124 12.50 -12.57 7.70
C ASN A 124 11.21 -12.75 8.50
N GLU A 125 10.52 -11.66 8.87
CA GLU A 125 9.22 -11.76 9.56
C GLU A 125 8.16 -12.39 8.67
N LEU A 126 8.12 -12.10 7.37
CA LEU A 126 7.19 -12.74 6.44
C LEU A 126 7.44 -14.25 6.32
N VAL A 127 8.72 -14.66 6.21
CA VAL A 127 9.09 -16.09 6.16
C VAL A 127 8.71 -16.77 7.47
N LYS A 128 9.10 -16.20 8.61
CA LYS A 128 8.76 -16.74 9.94
C LYS A 128 7.25 -16.90 10.12
N ALA A 129 6.47 -15.88 9.75
CA ALA A 129 5.01 -15.92 9.86
C ALA A 129 4.41 -17.05 9.00
N LEU A 130 4.96 -17.29 7.82
CA LEU A 130 4.53 -18.39 6.95
C LEU A 130 4.87 -19.74 7.57
N ASP A 131 6.11 -19.95 8.03
CA ASP A 131 6.54 -21.20 8.67
C ASP A 131 5.68 -21.53 9.88
N GLU A 132 5.42 -20.58 10.77
CA GLU A 132 4.55 -20.75 11.94
C GLU A 132 3.10 -21.14 11.56
N MET A 133 2.60 -20.66 10.42
CA MET A 133 1.27 -21.01 9.93
C MET A 133 1.23 -22.40 9.28
N MET A 134 2.35 -22.85 8.70
CA MET A 134 2.45 -24.20 8.09
C MET A 134 2.64 -25.32 9.10
N GLU A 135 3.14 -25.02 10.30
CA GLU A 135 3.36 -25.98 11.38
C GLU A 135 2.08 -26.25 12.22
N ARG A 136 1.01 -25.50 11.98
CA ARG A 136 -0.29 -25.64 12.65
C ARG A 136 -1.22 -26.58 11.90
#